data_9721d2d66561b322c179ff66394f1ad6
#
_entry.id   9721d2d66561b322c179ff66394f1ad6
#
_cell.length_a   1.000
_cell.length_b   1.000
_cell.length_c   1.000
_cell.angle_alpha   90.00
_cell.angle_beta   90.00
_cell.angle_gamma   90.00
#
_symmetry.space_group_name_H-M   'P 1'
#
loop_
_entity.id
_entity.type
_entity.pdbx_description
1 polymer ?
#
loop_
_entity_poly.entity_id
_entity_poly.type
_entity_poly.pdbx_seq_one_letter_code
_entity_poly.pdbx_strand_id
1 'polypeptide(L)'
;MKKLFTTLALLAITITMSAQMSIGGEIGFGTSHTRQTGLSDNTFFIRPEVEYGWGGKFSVGLALGYEYDGKTDEGHSNTWTIQPFVRYTFLEIGAFSAFVDGALDFSTSHTHQYKKNTNAMGGFVRPGICYSLTKHISLEAHLGDGLYYSHVWNAGFEGELNTDGTVKYLPQDKQNTNRFGFKLLSEICFGISYDF
;
A
#
# COMPACT_ATOMS: atom_id res chain seq x y z
N MET A 1 7.17 -23.67 -17.99
CA MET A 1 6.16 -22.99 -17.16
C MET A 1 5.46 -23.92 -16.17
N LYS A 2 4.90 -25.08 -16.58
CA LYS A 2 4.21 -26.01 -15.65
C LYS A 2 5.10 -26.51 -14.49
N LYS A 3 6.37 -26.82 -14.75
CA LYS A 3 7.33 -27.28 -13.71
C LYS A 3 7.67 -26.19 -12.69
N LEU A 4 7.75 -24.92 -13.11
CA LEU A 4 8.00 -23.78 -12.22
C LEU A 4 6.81 -23.56 -11.29
N PHE A 5 5.58 -23.67 -11.81
CA PHE A 5 4.36 -23.52 -11.04
C PHE A 5 4.19 -24.65 -10.01
N THR A 6 4.53 -25.90 -10.38
CA THR A 6 4.49 -27.04 -9.45
C THR A 6 5.56 -26.92 -8.37
N THR A 7 6.75 -26.44 -8.71
CA THR A 7 7.82 -26.23 -7.72
C THR A 7 7.46 -25.09 -6.74
N LEU A 8 6.87 -24.02 -7.25
CA LEU A 8 6.39 -22.89 -6.42
C LEU A 8 5.24 -23.34 -5.50
N ALA A 9 4.30 -24.12 -6.03
CA ALA A 9 3.19 -24.69 -5.24
C ALA A 9 3.68 -25.67 -4.17
N LEU A 10 4.66 -26.53 -4.50
CA LEU A 10 5.28 -27.44 -3.53
C LEU A 10 6.08 -26.68 -2.46
N LEU A 11 6.79 -25.61 -2.84
CA LEU A 11 7.50 -24.74 -1.90
C LEU A 11 6.50 -24.03 -0.96
N ALA A 12 5.39 -23.55 -1.48
CA ALA A 12 4.31 -22.94 -0.67
C ALA A 12 3.71 -23.96 0.32
N ILE A 13 3.51 -25.21 -0.09
CA ILE A 13 2.95 -26.26 0.79
C ILE A 13 3.96 -26.70 1.87
N THR A 14 5.26 -26.72 1.58
CA THR A 14 6.28 -27.09 2.59
C THR A 14 6.50 -26.00 3.63
N ILE A 15 6.25 -24.73 3.30
CA ILE A 15 6.32 -23.61 4.23
C ILE A 15 5.20 -23.65 5.28
N THR A 16 4.03 -24.22 4.93
CA THR A 16 2.85 -24.26 5.83
C THR A 16 2.97 -25.28 6.98
N MET A 17 3.96 -26.15 7.00
CA MET A 17 4.03 -27.23 8.01
C MET A 17 4.72 -26.86 9.33
N SER A 18 5.32 -25.68 9.48
CA SER A 18 6.13 -25.37 10.68
C SER A 18 6.06 -23.92 11.15
N ALA A 19 5.20 -23.09 10.63
CA ALA A 19 5.24 -21.67 10.82
C ALA A 19 3.87 -21.08 11.16
N GLN A 20 3.92 -20.07 11.98
CA GLN A 20 2.80 -19.17 12.19
C GLN A 20 2.60 -18.36 10.91
N MET A 21 1.64 -18.76 10.13
CA MET A 21 1.22 -18.05 8.93
C MET A 21 -0.05 -17.27 9.27
N SER A 22 -0.09 -16.01 8.89
CA SER A 22 -1.30 -15.21 8.98
C SER A 22 -1.71 -14.67 7.61
N ILE A 23 -3.00 -14.51 7.45
CA ILE A 23 -3.62 -13.83 6.32
C ILE A 23 -4.44 -12.68 6.87
N GLY A 24 -4.20 -11.50 6.38
CA GLY A 24 -4.89 -10.32 6.83
C GLY A 24 -5.08 -9.31 5.72
N GLY A 25 -5.26 -8.08 6.12
CA GLY A 25 -5.29 -6.96 5.22
C GLY A 25 -6.02 -5.77 5.78
N GLU A 26 -5.89 -4.70 5.05
CA GLU A 26 -6.46 -3.39 5.36
C GLU A 26 -7.49 -3.01 4.30
N ILE A 27 -8.52 -2.32 4.73
CA ILE A 27 -9.50 -1.66 3.87
C ILE A 27 -9.72 -0.25 4.38
N GLY A 28 -9.83 0.70 3.47
CA GLY A 28 -10.11 2.07 3.86
C GLY A 28 -10.88 2.82 2.79
N PHE A 29 -11.55 3.85 3.23
CA PHE A 29 -12.20 4.82 2.37
C PHE A 29 -12.01 6.21 2.95
N GLY A 30 -11.87 7.18 2.06
CA GLY A 30 -11.74 8.59 2.42
C GLY A 30 -12.62 9.43 1.52
N THR A 31 -13.12 10.53 2.06
CA THR A 31 -13.78 11.56 1.27
C THR A 31 -13.31 12.91 1.78
N SER A 32 -12.94 13.78 0.88
CA SER A 32 -12.63 15.16 1.20
C SER A 32 -13.46 16.10 0.33
N HIS A 33 -13.88 17.21 0.90
CA HIS A 33 -14.63 18.24 0.19
C HIS A 33 -14.03 19.60 0.45
N THR A 34 -13.57 20.24 -0.61
CA THR A 34 -12.98 21.60 -0.52
C THR A 34 -14.04 22.62 -0.84
N ARG A 35 -14.55 23.31 0.20
CA ARG A 35 -15.63 24.30 0.08
C ARG A 35 -15.32 25.47 -0.85
N GLN A 36 -14.04 25.84 -0.99
CA GLN A 36 -13.65 26.98 -1.84
C GLN A 36 -13.74 26.68 -3.33
N THR A 37 -13.53 25.42 -3.73
CA THR A 37 -13.51 24.99 -5.12
C THR A 37 -14.71 24.13 -5.50
N GLY A 38 -15.49 23.66 -4.51
CA GLY A 38 -16.58 22.72 -4.71
C GLY A 38 -16.10 21.29 -5.09
N LEU A 39 -14.81 21.05 -5.00
CA LEU A 39 -14.21 19.76 -5.39
C LEU A 39 -14.41 18.71 -4.30
N SER A 40 -14.70 17.49 -4.73
CA SER A 40 -14.80 16.33 -3.88
C SER A 40 -13.84 15.25 -4.35
N ASP A 41 -13.05 14.72 -3.45
CA ASP A 41 -12.17 13.61 -3.67
C ASP A 41 -12.69 12.40 -2.89
N ASN A 42 -12.76 11.25 -3.54
CA ASN A 42 -13.17 9.99 -2.92
C ASN A 42 -12.07 8.96 -3.13
N THR A 43 -11.56 8.41 -2.06
CA THR A 43 -10.53 7.38 -2.09
C THR A 43 -11.06 6.10 -1.48
N PHE A 44 -10.82 4.98 -2.14
CA PHE A 44 -11.06 3.64 -1.63
C PHE A 44 -9.82 2.80 -1.82
N PHE A 45 -9.41 2.07 -0.80
CA PHE A 45 -8.33 1.10 -0.94
C PHE A 45 -8.64 -0.22 -0.25
N ILE A 46 -8.04 -1.28 -0.79
CA ILE A 46 -7.99 -2.62 -0.20
C ILE A 46 -6.57 -3.16 -0.35
N ARG A 47 -6.04 -3.75 0.72
CA ARG A 47 -4.67 -4.27 0.76
C ARG A 47 -4.63 -5.60 1.51
N PRO A 48 -5.00 -6.72 0.85
CA PRO A 48 -4.77 -8.05 1.41
C PRO A 48 -3.28 -8.31 1.61
N GLU A 49 -2.95 -9.04 2.67
CA GLU A 49 -1.58 -9.40 3.02
C GLU A 49 -1.48 -10.83 3.52
N VAL A 50 -0.31 -11.40 3.30
CA VAL A 50 0.10 -12.67 3.88
C VAL A 50 1.39 -12.45 4.64
N GLU A 51 1.47 -13.02 5.83
CA GLU A 51 2.60 -12.87 6.73
C GLU A 51 3.06 -14.25 7.21
N TYR A 52 4.35 -14.39 7.39
CA TYR A 52 5.03 -15.58 7.87
C TYR A 52 5.91 -15.23 9.05
N GLY A 53 5.57 -15.75 10.23
CA GLY A 53 6.38 -15.62 11.42
C GLY A 53 7.64 -16.48 11.35
N TRP A 54 8.79 -15.84 11.39
CA TRP A 54 10.10 -16.54 11.30
C TRP A 54 10.58 -17.06 12.65
N GLY A 55 9.76 -16.96 13.64
CA GLY A 55 10.11 -17.27 15.03
C GLY A 55 10.55 -16.05 15.81
N GLY A 56 10.15 -16.00 17.09
CA GLY A 56 10.39 -14.86 17.95
C GLY A 56 9.62 -13.61 17.54
N LYS A 57 10.32 -12.50 17.39
CA LYS A 57 9.72 -11.17 17.18
C LYS A 57 9.71 -10.70 15.73
N PHE A 58 10.14 -11.54 14.81
CA PHE A 58 10.26 -11.18 13.40
C PHE A 58 9.30 -11.97 12.54
N SER A 59 8.68 -11.27 11.59
CA SER A 59 7.93 -11.86 10.51
C SER A 59 8.24 -11.17 9.19
N VAL A 60 7.93 -11.85 8.10
CA VAL A 60 8.06 -11.32 6.74
C VAL A 60 6.73 -11.48 6.02
N GLY A 61 6.38 -10.54 5.21
CA GLY A 61 5.11 -10.58 4.52
C GLY A 61 5.12 -9.91 3.15
N LEU A 62 4.00 -10.09 2.49
CA LEU A 62 3.71 -9.48 1.20
C LEU A 62 2.28 -8.97 1.20
N ALA A 63 2.12 -7.68 0.92
CA ALA A 63 0.82 -7.08 0.70
C ALA A 63 0.62 -6.72 -0.78
N LEU A 64 -0.62 -6.85 -1.26
CA LEU A 64 -1.05 -6.46 -2.59
C LEU A 64 -2.11 -5.38 -2.44
N GLY A 65 -1.80 -4.17 -2.89
CA GLY A 65 -2.70 -3.02 -2.76
C GLY A 65 -3.45 -2.72 -4.06
N TYR A 66 -4.70 -2.34 -3.90
CA TYR A 66 -5.48 -1.66 -4.93
C TYR A 66 -6.11 -0.42 -4.32
N GLU A 67 -5.90 0.71 -4.98
CA GLU A 67 -6.46 2.00 -4.59
C GLU A 67 -7.18 2.64 -5.77
N TYR A 68 -8.37 3.12 -5.51
CA TYR A 68 -9.16 3.94 -6.41
C TYR A 68 -9.22 5.36 -5.85
N ASP A 69 -8.81 6.33 -6.64
CA ASP A 69 -8.87 7.75 -6.30
C ASP A 69 -9.69 8.50 -7.36
N GLY A 70 -10.86 8.97 -6.95
CA GLY A 70 -11.79 9.73 -7.80
C GLY A 70 -11.77 11.19 -7.43
N LYS A 71 -11.34 12.05 -8.38
CA LYS A 71 -11.33 13.50 -8.22
C LYS A 71 -12.31 14.14 -9.19
N THR A 72 -13.08 15.09 -8.70
CA THR A 72 -14.14 15.73 -9.50
C THR A 72 -13.61 16.41 -10.76
N ASP A 73 -12.41 16.99 -10.73
CA ASP A 73 -11.83 17.74 -11.86
C ASP A 73 -10.78 16.96 -12.67
N GLU A 74 -10.11 15.97 -12.05
CA GLU A 74 -8.99 15.25 -12.68
C GLU A 74 -9.37 13.86 -13.17
N GLY A 75 -10.65 13.49 -13.05
CA GLY A 75 -11.11 12.14 -13.36
C GLY A 75 -10.75 11.15 -12.25
N HIS A 76 -10.54 9.89 -12.61
CA HIS A 76 -10.20 8.85 -11.63
C HIS A 76 -8.87 8.19 -11.97
N SER A 77 -8.18 7.73 -10.93
CA SER A 77 -6.97 6.94 -11.04
C SER A 77 -7.11 5.62 -10.29
N ASN A 78 -6.47 4.60 -10.83
CA ASN A 78 -6.35 3.28 -10.22
C ASN A 78 -4.90 2.98 -9.97
N THR A 79 -4.55 2.64 -8.74
CA THR A 79 -3.19 2.31 -8.33
C THR A 79 -3.11 0.87 -7.86
N TRP A 80 -2.17 0.14 -8.40
CA TRP A 80 -1.80 -1.20 -7.94
C TRP A 80 -0.46 -1.13 -7.24
N THR A 81 -0.35 -1.82 -6.11
CA THR A 81 0.84 -1.81 -5.27
C THR A 81 1.24 -3.23 -4.90
N ILE A 82 2.54 -3.50 -4.92
CA ILE A 82 3.15 -4.72 -4.36
C ILE A 82 4.10 -4.26 -3.27
N GLN A 83 3.93 -4.80 -2.07
CA GLN A 83 4.59 -4.32 -0.87
C GLN A 83 5.13 -5.48 -0.03
N PRO A 84 6.37 -5.95 -0.31
CA PRO A 84 7.09 -6.81 0.61
C PRO A 84 7.47 -6.05 1.87
N PHE A 85 7.33 -6.69 3.02
CA PHE A 85 7.64 -6.08 4.32
C PHE A 85 8.31 -7.06 5.28
N VAL A 86 8.99 -6.49 6.26
CA VAL A 86 9.50 -7.18 7.45
C VAL A 86 8.91 -6.48 8.66
N ARG A 87 8.30 -7.24 9.55
CA ARG A 87 7.72 -6.77 10.81
C ARG A 87 8.62 -7.16 11.97
N TYR A 88 8.81 -6.23 12.89
CA TYR A 88 9.45 -6.47 14.18
C TYR A 88 8.50 -6.09 15.30
N THR A 89 8.04 -7.08 16.08
CA THR A 89 7.21 -6.88 17.26
C THR A 89 8.12 -6.63 18.47
N PHE A 90 8.15 -5.40 18.95
CA PHE A 90 9.04 -5.00 20.03
C PHE A 90 8.39 -5.04 21.42
N LEU A 91 7.05 -5.07 21.48
CA LEU A 91 6.29 -5.09 22.72
C LEU A 91 5.14 -6.08 22.62
N GLU A 92 4.96 -6.92 23.64
CA GLU A 92 3.84 -7.84 23.80
C GLU A 92 3.37 -7.81 25.25
N ILE A 93 2.12 -7.42 25.49
CA ILE A 93 1.51 -7.35 26.83
C ILE A 93 0.10 -7.96 26.75
N GLY A 94 -0.02 -9.24 27.14
CA GLY A 94 -1.27 -9.96 27.07
C GLY A 94 -1.78 -10.08 25.62
N ALA A 95 -2.95 -9.52 25.34
CA ALA A 95 -3.53 -9.51 23.97
C ALA A 95 -3.05 -8.34 23.12
N PHE A 96 -2.27 -7.41 23.67
CA PHE A 96 -1.77 -6.24 22.97
C PHE A 96 -0.33 -6.42 22.54
N SER A 97 -0.02 -6.02 21.31
CA SER A 97 1.34 -5.94 20.82
C SER A 97 1.59 -4.64 20.04
N ALA A 98 2.85 -4.20 20.03
CA ALA A 98 3.27 -3.09 19.23
C ALA A 98 4.45 -3.52 18.35
N PHE A 99 4.42 -3.08 17.10
CA PHE A 99 5.36 -3.50 16.07
C PHE A 99 5.80 -2.33 15.19
N VAL A 100 6.81 -2.59 14.41
CA VAL A 100 7.28 -1.71 13.35
C VAL A 100 7.48 -2.52 12.08
N ASP A 101 6.95 -2.04 10.98
CA ASP A 101 7.13 -2.60 9.64
C ASP A 101 8.17 -1.80 8.88
N GLY A 102 9.14 -2.49 8.29
CA GLY A 102 10.00 -1.95 7.24
C GLY A 102 9.55 -2.53 5.90
N ALA A 103 9.11 -1.69 4.98
CA ALA A 103 8.55 -2.14 3.72
C ALA A 103 9.17 -1.46 2.51
N LEU A 104 9.15 -2.17 1.38
CA LEU A 104 9.37 -1.61 0.06
C LEU A 104 8.01 -1.52 -0.64
N ASP A 105 7.82 -0.45 -1.40
CA ASP A 105 6.60 -0.18 -2.15
C ASP A 105 6.93 -0.07 -3.64
N PHE A 106 6.21 -0.83 -4.45
CA PHE A 106 6.27 -0.77 -5.90
C PHE A 106 4.87 -0.55 -6.42
N SER A 107 4.61 0.62 -6.98
CA SER A 107 3.27 0.98 -7.42
C SER A 107 3.22 1.44 -8.87
N THR A 108 2.08 1.17 -9.50
CA THR A 108 1.73 1.69 -10.81
C THR A 108 0.33 2.28 -10.75
N SER A 109 0.21 3.53 -11.14
CA SER A 109 -1.05 4.27 -11.16
C SER A 109 -1.44 4.57 -12.60
N HIS A 110 -2.69 4.31 -12.94
CA HIS A 110 -3.27 4.64 -14.23
C HIS A 110 -4.32 5.72 -14.08
N THR A 111 -4.07 6.89 -14.67
CA THR A 111 -5.03 8.00 -14.70
C THR A 111 -5.82 7.97 -16.00
N HIS A 112 -7.13 7.76 -15.90
CA HIS A 112 -8.00 7.55 -17.06
C HIS A 112 -8.11 8.78 -17.96
N GLN A 113 -8.13 9.97 -17.39
CA GLN A 113 -8.27 11.21 -18.15
C GLN A 113 -7.10 11.43 -19.11
N TYR A 114 -5.90 11.04 -18.71
CA TYR A 114 -4.68 11.28 -19.49
C TYR A 114 -4.13 10.03 -20.17
N LYS A 115 -4.78 8.86 -20.00
CA LYS A 115 -4.32 7.55 -20.52
C LYS A 115 -2.85 7.26 -20.22
N LYS A 116 -2.39 7.59 -19.02
CA LYS A 116 -0.99 7.50 -18.64
C LYS A 116 -0.77 6.65 -17.41
N ASN A 117 0.37 5.95 -17.43
CA ASN A 117 0.86 5.22 -16.28
C ASN A 117 1.97 6.00 -15.58
N THR A 118 1.83 6.19 -14.28
CA THR A 118 2.86 6.68 -13.38
C THR A 118 3.35 5.52 -12.55
N ASN A 119 4.66 5.32 -12.48
CA ASN A 119 5.27 4.28 -11.67
C ASN A 119 5.98 4.90 -10.49
N ALA A 120 5.91 4.27 -9.34
CA ALA A 120 6.66 4.68 -8.17
C ALA A 120 7.33 3.49 -7.50
N MET A 121 8.46 3.76 -6.85
CA MET A 121 9.14 2.85 -5.96
C MET A 121 9.51 3.62 -4.70
N GLY A 122 9.30 2.99 -3.57
CA GLY A 122 9.59 3.60 -2.30
C GLY A 122 9.96 2.60 -1.23
N GLY A 123 10.12 3.13 -0.04
CA GLY A 123 10.26 2.34 1.17
C GLY A 123 9.85 3.19 2.36
N PHE A 124 9.37 2.53 3.38
CA PHE A 124 8.95 3.20 4.60
C PHE A 124 9.18 2.33 5.84
N VAL A 125 9.20 3.01 6.98
CA VAL A 125 9.22 2.38 8.30
C VAL A 125 7.96 2.85 9.02
N ARG A 126 7.01 1.94 9.24
CA ARG A 126 5.67 2.23 9.74
C ARG A 126 5.44 1.58 11.11
N PRO A 127 5.13 2.34 12.15
CA PRO A 127 4.73 1.78 13.43
C PRO A 127 3.27 1.31 13.39
N GLY A 128 2.99 0.27 14.18
CA GLY A 128 1.65 -0.27 14.31
C GLY A 128 1.41 -0.88 15.67
N ILE A 129 0.14 -1.15 15.93
CA ILE A 129 -0.34 -1.84 17.11
C ILE A 129 -1.29 -2.96 16.68
N CYS A 130 -1.29 -4.04 17.44
CA CYS A 130 -2.16 -5.18 17.21
C CYS A 130 -2.84 -5.56 18.51
N TYR A 131 -4.10 -5.97 18.42
CA TYR A 131 -4.89 -6.50 19.53
C TYR A 131 -5.51 -7.85 19.16
N SER A 132 -5.08 -8.90 19.80
CA SER A 132 -5.60 -10.25 19.57
C SER A 132 -6.97 -10.43 20.24
N LEU A 133 -8.02 -10.51 19.43
CA LEU A 133 -9.38 -10.75 19.87
C LEU A 133 -9.57 -12.20 20.32
N THR A 134 -8.94 -13.11 19.59
CA THR A 134 -8.93 -14.55 19.86
C THR A 134 -7.54 -15.11 19.62
N LYS A 135 -7.37 -16.41 19.69
CA LYS A 135 -6.11 -17.09 19.33
C LYS A 135 -5.79 -17.01 17.82
N HIS A 136 -6.81 -16.71 17.01
CA HIS A 136 -6.70 -16.74 15.56
C HIS A 136 -7.08 -15.40 14.89
N ILE A 137 -7.69 -14.47 15.60
CA ILE A 137 -8.16 -13.23 15.02
C ILE A 137 -7.54 -12.06 15.76
N SER A 138 -6.90 -11.17 15.02
CA SER A 138 -6.30 -9.96 15.54
C SER A 138 -6.78 -8.73 14.77
N LEU A 139 -6.91 -7.61 15.46
CA LEU A 139 -7.11 -6.29 14.88
C LEU A 139 -5.80 -5.56 14.87
N GLU A 140 -5.48 -4.96 13.74
CA GLU A 140 -4.27 -4.19 13.55
C GLU A 140 -4.59 -2.73 13.24
N ALA A 141 -3.72 -1.84 13.68
CA ALA A 141 -3.78 -0.43 13.32
C ALA A 141 -2.37 0.08 13.01
N HIS A 142 -2.19 0.62 11.82
CA HIS A 142 -0.96 1.27 11.41
C HIS A 142 -1.08 2.79 11.58
N LEU A 143 -0.01 3.40 12.10
CA LEU A 143 0.00 4.80 12.53
C LEU A 143 0.71 5.69 11.51
N GLY A 144 0.25 5.69 10.27
CA GLY A 144 0.84 6.45 9.17
C GLY A 144 2.11 5.79 8.62
N ASP A 145 2.77 6.44 7.66
CA ASP A 145 3.95 5.89 6.98
C ASP A 145 5.25 6.01 7.80
N GLY A 146 5.23 6.71 8.95
CA GLY A 146 6.44 6.98 9.70
C GLY A 146 7.50 7.69 8.84
N LEU A 147 8.69 7.10 8.74
CA LEU A 147 9.74 7.57 7.85
C LEU A 147 9.55 6.94 6.46
N TYR A 148 9.51 7.76 5.42
CA TYR A 148 9.32 7.26 4.06
C TYR A 148 10.25 7.93 3.04
N TYR A 149 10.57 7.17 2.00
CA TYR A 149 11.21 7.62 0.77
C TYR A 149 10.42 7.11 -0.43
N SER A 150 10.22 7.95 -1.43
CA SER A 150 9.53 7.58 -2.67
C SER A 150 10.20 8.23 -3.86
N HIS A 151 10.39 7.46 -4.91
CA HIS A 151 10.84 7.89 -6.23
C HIS A 151 9.72 7.63 -7.24
N VAL A 152 9.26 8.66 -7.91
CA VAL A 152 8.16 8.59 -8.88
C VAL A 152 8.68 8.92 -10.27
N TRP A 153 8.43 8.01 -11.21
CA TRP A 153 8.73 8.20 -12.63
C TRP A 153 7.50 8.68 -13.38
N ASN A 154 7.72 9.55 -14.33
CA ASN A 154 6.67 10.12 -15.17
C ASN A 154 5.62 10.92 -14.38
N ALA A 155 6.03 11.59 -13.30
CA ALA A 155 5.14 12.30 -12.39
C ALA A 155 4.50 13.58 -12.96
N GLY A 156 4.89 14.05 -14.14
CA GLY A 156 4.40 15.30 -14.71
C GLY A 156 3.55 15.15 -15.96
N PHE A 157 2.45 15.86 -16.02
CA PHE A 157 1.70 16.24 -17.21
C PHE A 157 1.39 17.72 -17.18
N GLU A 158 1.83 18.46 -18.19
CA GLU A 158 1.15 19.67 -18.61
C GLU A 158 0.52 19.37 -19.96
N GLY A 159 -0.80 19.35 -20.03
CA GLY A 159 -1.55 19.32 -21.27
C GLY A 159 -1.92 20.75 -21.62
N GLU A 160 -1.53 21.26 -22.77
CA GLU A 160 -2.15 22.44 -23.36
C GLU A 160 -3.49 22.04 -24.00
N LEU A 161 -4.56 22.73 -23.60
CA LEU A 161 -5.84 22.59 -24.30
C LEU A 161 -5.70 23.25 -25.66
N ASN A 162 -5.91 22.49 -26.72
CA ASN A 162 -6.06 23.03 -28.07
C ASN A 162 -7.37 23.82 -28.16
N THR A 163 -7.45 24.76 -29.09
CA THR A 163 -8.64 25.54 -29.39
C THR A 163 -9.86 24.70 -29.81
N ASP A 164 -9.66 23.43 -30.14
CA ASP A 164 -10.71 22.46 -30.50
C ASP A 164 -11.17 21.57 -29.33
N GLY A 165 -10.68 21.85 -28.10
CA GLY A 165 -10.99 21.08 -26.91
C GLY A 165 -10.23 19.76 -26.76
N THR A 166 -9.27 19.47 -27.65
CA THR A 166 -8.37 18.32 -27.50
C THR A 166 -7.15 18.71 -26.70
N VAL A 167 -6.65 17.81 -25.88
CA VAL A 167 -5.43 18.04 -25.09
C VAL A 167 -4.22 17.65 -25.94
N LYS A 168 -3.39 18.63 -26.28
CA LYS A 168 -2.09 18.40 -26.90
C LYS A 168 -1.10 18.03 -25.79
N TYR A 169 -0.70 16.78 -25.78
CA TYR A 169 0.35 16.33 -24.87
C TYR A 169 1.69 16.83 -25.36
N LEU A 170 2.25 17.80 -24.67
CA LEU A 170 3.65 18.15 -24.85
C LEU A 170 4.49 16.99 -24.26
N PRO A 171 5.51 16.50 -24.98
CA PRO A 171 6.48 15.60 -24.41
C PRO A 171 7.30 16.38 -23.39
N GLN A 172 6.79 16.47 -22.17
CA GLN A 172 7.62 16.96 -21.08
C GLN A 172 8.66 15.91 -20.74
N ASP A 173 9.88 16.36 -20.59
CA ASP A 173 10.98 15.60 -20.03
C ASP A 173 10.49 14.84 -18.81
N LYS A 174 10.81 13.56 -18.78
CA LYS A 174 10.43 12.60 -17.72
C LYS A 174 10.73 13.22 -16.35
N GLN A 175 9.79 13.90 -15.77
CA GLN A 175 9.98 14.50 -14.45
C GLN A 175 9.94 13.39 -13.41
N ASN A 176 11.10 13.03 -12.94
CA ASN A 176 11.25 12.15 -11.81
C ASN A 176 11.16 12.99 -10.53
N THR A 177 10.35 12.57 -9.61
CA THR A 177 10.19 13.25 -8.32
C THR A 177 10.66 12.34 -7.19
N ASN A 178 11.55 12.88 -6.37
CA ASN A 178 11.97 12.25 -5.12
C ASN A 178 11.25 12.90 -3.96
N ARG A 179 10.71 12.10 -3.06
CA ARG A 179 10.09 12.56 -1.82
C ARG A 179 10.70 11.81 -0.66
N PHE A 180 11.07 12.54 0.35
CA PHE A 180 11.51 12.00 1.63
C PHE A 180 10.79 12.76 2.72
N GLY A 181 10.30 12.06 3.72
CA GLY A 181 9.58 12.70 4.80
C GLY A 181 9.30 11.79 5.98
N PHE A 182 8.67 12.41 6.96
CA PHE A 182 8.18 11.74 8.16
C PHE A 182 6.72 12.11 8.35
N LYS A 183 5.86 11.10 8.44
CA LYS A 183 4.42 11.25 8.67
C LYS A 183 4.01 10.29 9.78
N LEU A 184 3.74 10.81 10.95
CA LEU A 184 3.20 10.03 12.06
C LEU A 184 1.77 10.50 12.33
N LEU A 185 0.84 9.57 12.48
CA LEU A 185 -0.58 9.86 12.73
C LEU A 185 -1.30 10.69 11.65
N SER A 186 -0.71 10.82 10.47
CA SER A 186 -1.38 11.49 9.34
C SER A 186 -2.55 10.68 8.80
N GLU A 187 -2.43 9.36 8.88
CA GLU A 187 -3.43 8.38 8.48
C GLU A 187 -3.38 7.22 9.46
N ILE A 188 -4.55 6.71 9.83
CA ILE A 188 -4.65 5.49 10.63
C ILE A 188 -5.39 4.46 9.78
N CYS A 189 -4.71 3.38 9.44
CA CYS A 189 -5.31 2.28 8.70
C CYS A 189 -5.63 1.15 9.68
N PHE A 190 -6.82 0.58 9.54
CA PHE A 190 -7.24 -0.55 10.32
C PHE A 190 -7.26 -1.81 9.47
N GLY A 191 -6.77 -2.89 10.05
CA GLY A 191 -6.72 -4.19 9.43
C GLY A 191 -7.25 -5.27 10.36
N ILE A 192 -7.48 -6.42 9.77
CA ILE A 192 -7.81 -7.66 10.47
C ILE A 192 -6.91 -8.76 9.93
N SER A 193 -6.40 -9.60 10.82
CA SER A 193 -5.59 -10.77 10.47
C SER A 193 -6.14 -12.05 11.10
N TYR A 194 -5.90 -13.15 10.41
CA TYR A 194 -6.22 -14.50 10.87
C TYR A 194 -4.95 -15.34 10.88
N ASP A 195 -4.63 -15.88 12.05
CA ASP A 195 -3.49 -16.75 12.32
C ASP A 195 -3.92 -18.23 12.24
N PHE A 196 -3.16 -19.03 11.51
CA PHE A 196 -3.40 -20.46 11.29
C PHE A 196 -2.82 -21.35 12.39
#